data_7ded2d3f21149b130c0673b8bd1e7cf0
#
_entry.id   7ded2d3f21149b130c0673b8bd1e7cf0
#
_cell.length_a   1.000
_cell.length_b   1.000
_cell.length_c   1.000
_cell.angle_alpha   90.00
_cell.angle_beta   90.00
_cell.angle_gamma   90.00
#
_symmetry.space_group_name_H-M   'P 1'
#
loop_
_entity.id
_entity.type
_entity.pdbx_description
1 polymer ?
#
loop_
_entity_poly.entity_id
_entity_poly.type
_entity_poly.pdbx_seq_one_letter_code
_entity_poly.pdbx_strand_id
1 'polypeptide(L)'
;MIHAQSIIKYYGIGESRFQALRGIDLDIAKGESAVILGASGSGKSTLLNILSGLERPDGGNVFYGDEDITTLSDSALTRFRRDNIGFVFQQYYLLSGMTVEKNVRMGADLASNSDYIDIIKAVGLGEKLEKYPSQLSGGEQQRVVIVRAIAKKPKVLFADEPTGALDESTGRQVLNFMLKLQSELGFTLIMVTHNSNIAQTAKTVIKMNSDRIESVTKNDSIKTAFEIGW
;
A
#
# COMPACT_ATOMS: atom_id res chain seq x y z
N MET A 1 11.10 9.97 4.74
CA MET A 1 10.18 10.95 4.18
C MET A 1 10.07 10.67 2.69
N ILE A 2 8.87 10.71 2.15
CA ILE A 2 8.63 10.62 0.70
C ILE A 2 8.24 12.02 0.25
N HIS A 3 8.89 12.50 -0.79
CA HIS A 3 8.61 13.81 -1.40
C HIS A 3 8.36 13.59 -2.89
N ALA A 4 7.17 13.95 -3.36
CA ALA A 4 6.82 13.97 -4.77
C ALA A 4 6.76 15.41 -5.25
N GLN A 5 7.40 15.71 -6.36
CA GLN A 5 7.50 17.05 -6.91
C GLN A 5 7.01 17.09 -8.35
N SER A 6 5.95 17.86 -8.59
CA SER A 6 5.38 18.17 -9.90
C SER A 6 5.11 16.93 -10.77
N ILE A 7 4.56 15.84 -10.16
CA ILE A 7 4.36 14.56 -10.84
C ILE A 7 3.30 14.71 -11.94
N ILE A 8 3.69 14.34 -13.15
CA ILE A 8 2.83 14.33 -14.34
C ILE A 8 2.79 12.92 -14.90
N LYS A 9 1.57 12.47 -15.32
CA LYS A 9 1.39 11.18 -15.99
C LYS A 9 0.36 11.27 -17.08
N TYR A 10 0.67 10.65 -18.22
CA TYR A 10 -0.23 10.50 -19.37
C TYR A 10 -0.43 9.01 -19.67
N TYR A 11 -1.62 8.66 -20.16
CA TYR A 11 -1.92 7.37 -20.76
C TYR A 11 -2.56 7.56 -22.13
N GLY A 12 -2.54 6.49 -22.93
CA GLY A 12 -3.07 6.49 -24.28
C GLY A 12 -2.13 7.12 -25.32
N ILE A 13 -2.49 7.01 -26.58
CA ILE A 13 -1.73 7.50 -27.74
C ILE A 13 -2.70 8.26 -28.67
N GLY A 14 -2.21 9.32 -29.32
CA GLY A 14 -3.00 10.13 -30.26
C GLY A 14 -4.23 10.77 -29.61
N GLU A 15 -5.39 10.59 -30.21
CA GLU A 15 -6.65 11.18 -29.72
C GLU A 15 -7.15 10.58 -28.41
N SER A 16 -6.72 9.36 -28.05
CA SER A 16 -7.06 8.72 -26.78
C SER A 16 -6.13 9.11 -25.63
N ARG A 17 -5.17 10.01 -25.86
CA ARG A 17 -4.24 10.46 -24.83
C ARG A 17 -4.95 11.29 -23.78
N PHE A 18 -4.85 10.89 -22.52
CA PHE A 18 -5.37 11.67 -21.39
C PHE A 18 -4.31 11.82 -20.30
N GLN A 19 -4.43 12.88 -19.54
CA GLN A 19 -3.53 13.18 -18.43
C GLN A 19 -4.13 12.63 -17.13
N ALA A 20 -3.47 11.65 -16.53
CA ALA A 20 -3.92 10.98 -15.31
C ALA A 20 -3.42 11.66 -14.04
N LEU A 21 -2.32 12.43 -14.12
CA LEU A 21 -1.80 13.26 -13.00
C LEU A 21 -1.31 14.60 -13.55
N ARG A 22 -1.68 15.70 -12.87
CA ARG A 22 -1.47 17.08 -13.36
C ARG A 22 -0.63 17.90 -12.38
N GLY A 23 0.66 17.55 -12.22
CA GLY A 23 1.57 18.29 -11.37
C GLY A 23 1.22 18.07 -9.88
N ILE A 24 1.45 16.86 -9.39
CA ILE A 24 1.20 16.49 -7.99
C ILE A 24 2.44 16.81 -7.16
N ASP A 25 2.25 17.62 -6.12
CA ASP A 25 3.23 17.89 -5.07
C ASP A 25 2.72 17.30 -3.76
N LEU A 26 3.54 16.49 -3.08
CA LEU A 26 3.12 15.74 -1.89
C LEU A 26 4.30 15.38 -0.99
N ASP A 27 4.13 15.58 0.32
CA ASP A 27 5.04 15.15 1.36
C ASP A 27 4.38 14.14 2.30
N ILE A 28 5.06 13.02 2.56
CA ILE A 28 4.63 12.01 3.55
C ILE A 28 5.80 11.74 4.50
N ALA A 29 5.56 11.93 5.80
CA ALA A 29 6.58 11.73 6.80
C ALA A 29 6.91 10.24 7.00
N LYS A 30 8.12 9.94 7.45
CA LYS A 30 8.54 8.58 7.79
C LYS A 30 7.74 8.06 8.98
N GLY A 31 7.25 6.82 8.90
CA GLY A 31 6.47 6.19 9.95
C GLY A 31 5.02 6.69 10.05
N GLU A 32 4.60 7.56 9.14
CA GLU A 32 3.24 8.12 9.12
C GLU A 32 2.26 7.18 8.41
N SER A 33 0.99 7.23 8.84
CA SER A 33 -0.12 6.66 8.09
C SER A 33 -0.78 7.75 7.23
N ALA A 34 -0.89 7.50 5.93
CA ALA A 34 -1.53 8.39 4.96
C ALA A 34 -2.62 7.67 4.17
N VAL A 35 -3.73 8.35 3.88
CA VAL A 35 -4.78 7.87 3.01
C VAL A 35 -4.95 8.80 1.83
N ILE A 36 -4.87 8.25 0.61
CA ILE A 36 -5.21 8.92 -0.64
C ILE A 36 -6.67 8.59 -0.94
N LEU A 37 -7.53 9.60 -0.81
CA LEU A 37 -8.98 9.50 -0.95
C LEU A 37 -9.43 10.18 -2.25
N GLY A 38 -10.41 9.61 -2.94
CA GLY A 38 -11.03 10.22 -4.11
C GLY A 38 -11.93 9.26 -4.88
N ALA A 39 -12.72 9.77 -5.81
CA ALA A 39 -13.60 8.98 -6.66
C ALA A 39 -12.81 8.02 -7.58
N SER A 40 -13.48 7.03 -8.15
CA SER A 40 -12.87 6.19 -9.19
C SER A 40 -12.41 7.07 -10.37
N GLY A 41 -11.23 6.76 -10.92
CA GLY A 41 -10.65 7.53 -12.02
C GLY A 41 -9.96 8.84 -11.63
N SER A 42 -9.87 9.22 -10.35
CA SER A 42 -9.19 10.45 -9.90
C SER A 42 -7.66 10.38 -9.86
N GLY A 43 -7.04 9.31 -10.38
CA GLY A 43 -5.57 9.17 -10.44
C GLY A 43 -4.90 8.53 -9.22
N LYS A 44 -5.66 8.06 -8.21
CA LYS A 44 -5.12 7.52 -6.94
C LYS A 44 -4.15 6.34 -7.13
N SER A 45 -4.59 5.30 -7.84
CA SER A 45 -3.75 4.11 -8.08
C SER A 45 -2.54 4.46 -8.97
N THR A 46 -2.69 5.39 -9.91
CA THR A 46 -1.58 5.92 -10.71
C THR A 46 -0.56 6.63 -9.81
N LEU A 47 -1.01 7.49 -8.90
CA LEU A 47 -0.12 8.16 -7.94
C LEU A 47 0.58 7.15 -7.05
N LEU A 48 -0.15 6.17 -6.52
CA LEU A 48 0.39 5.09 -5.68
C LEU A 48 1.46 4.27 -6.43
N ASN A 49 1.21 3.92 -7.71
CA ASN A 49 2.18 3.20 -8.55
C ASN A 49 3.46 4.02 -8.78
N ILE A 50 3.34 5.33 -8.98
CA ILE A 50 4.50 6.21 -9.19
C ILE A 50 5.28 6.37 -7.87
N LEU A 51 4.60 6.65 -6.76
CA LEU A 51 5.25 6.78 -5.45
C LEU A 51 5.98 5.50 -5.03
N SER A 52 5.46 4.33 -5.38
CA SER A 52 6.08 3.04 -5.09
C SER A 52 7.18 2.62 -6.09
N GLY A 53 7.36 3.37 -7.17
CA GLY A 53 8.29 3.04 -8.25
C GLY A 53 7.84 1.84 -9.10
N LEU A 54 6.56 1.45 -9.05
CA LEU A 54 5.99 0.45 -9.98
C LEU A 54 5.83 1.04 -11.38
N GLU A 55 5.60 2.36 -11.45
CA GLU A 55 5.47 3.10 -12.70
C GLU A 55 6.33 4.37 -12.68
N ARG A 56 6.87 4.74 -13.83
CA ARG A 56 7.60 6.00 -13.98
C ARG A 56 6.64 7.14 -14.31
N PRO A 57 6.83 8.33 -13.71
CA PRO A 57 6.13 9.53 -14.17
C PRO A 57 6.65 9.96 -15.55
N ASP A 58 5.86 10.74 -16.29
CA ASP A 58 6.27 11.39 -17.53
C ASP A 58 6.94 12.76 -17.26
N GLY A 59 6.81 13.27 -16.03
CA GLY A 59 7.48 14.46 -15.53
C GLY A 59 7.42 14.52 -14.02
N GLY A 60 8.33 15.31 -13.43
CA GLY A 60 8.50 15.43 -12.00
C GLY A 60 9.34 14.32 -11.39
N ASN A 61 9.57 14.37 -10.07
CA ASN A 61 10.50 13.52 -9.35
C ASN A 61 9.87 12.96 -8.06
N VAL A 62 10.30 11.77 -7.65
CA VAL A 62 9.93 11.15 -6.37
C VAL A 62 11.19 10.84 -5.58
N PHE A 63 11.28 11.41 -4.39
CA PHE A 63 12.40 11.26 -3.49
C PHE A 63 12.04 10.42 -2.26
N TYR A 64 12.97 9.55 -1.87
CA TYR A 64 12.98 8.83 -0.60
C TYR A 64 14.17 9.31 0.24
N GLY A 65 13.92 10.28 1.13
CA GLY A 65 15.00 11.08 1.70
C GLY A 65 15.68 11.90 0.61
N ASP A 66 16.96 11.67 0.39
CA ASP A 66 17.75 12.35 -0.64
C ASP A 66 17.85 11.57 -1.97
N GLU A 67 17.31 10.35 -2.02
CA GLU A 67 17.39 9.46 -3.20
C GLU A 67 16.22 9.72 -4.15
N ASP A 68 16.50 10.20 -5.36
CA ASP A 68 15.53 10.33 -6.44
C ASP A 68 15.33 8.98 -7.16
N ILE A 69 14.20 8.33 -6.91
CA ILE A 69 13.91 7.02 -7.50
C ILE A 69 13.50 7.09 -8.97
N THR A 70 13.13 8.26 -9.48
CA THR A 70 12.71 8.44 -10.88
C THR A 70 13.89 8.38 -11.85
N THR A 71 15.08 8.69 -11.38
CA THR A 71 16.34 8.66 -12.17
C THR A 71 17.07 7.33 -12.11
N LEU A 72 16.64 6.40 -11.26
CA LEU A 72 17.27 5.09 -11.11
C LEU A 72 17.14 4.26 -12.40
N SER A 73 18.16 3.48 -12.73
CA SER A 73 18.06 2.44 -13.76
C SER A 73 17.03 1.37 -13.34
N ASP A 74 16.50 0.60 -14.28
CA ASP A 74 15.48 -0.42 -13.97
C ASP A 74 15.99 -1.47 -12.97
N SER A 75 17.26 -1.83 -13.05
CA SER A 75 17.90 -2.75 -12.09
C SER A 75 18.04 -2.14 -10.70
N ALA A 76 18.39 -0.85 -10.62
CA ALA A 76 18.48 -0.12 -9.36
C ALA A 76 17.09 0.09 -8.74
N LEU A 77 16.10 0.48 -9.55
CA LEU A 77 14.70 0.64 -9.10
C LEU A 77 14.11 -0.70 -8.62
N THR A 78 14.46 -1.81 -9.25
CA THR A 78 14.03 -3.14 -8.80
C THR A 78 14.64 -3.49 -7.45
N ARG A 79 15.94 -3.21 -7.23
CA ARG A 79 16.58 -3.38 -5.91
C ARG A 79 15.94 -2.46 -4.87
N PHE A 80 15.73 -1.18 -5.22
CA PHE A 80 15.07 -0.22 -4.35
C PHE A 80 13.70 -0.74 -3.87
N ARG A 81 12.83 -1.21 -4.79
CA ARG A 81 11.52 -1.80 -4.43
C ARG A 81 11.66 -3.04 -3.56
N ARG A 82 12.61 -3.93 -3.88
CA ARG A 82 12.88 -5.10 -3.07
C ARG A 82 13.20 -4.72 -1.63
N ASP A 83 14.05 -3.73 -1.43
CA ASP A 83 14.63 -3.41 -0.13
C ASP A 83 13.78 -2.44 0.70
N ASN A 84 12.89 -1.66 0.06
CA ASN A 84 12.18 -0.58 0.74
C ASN A 84 10.65 -0.68 0.68
N ILE A 85 10.06 -1.35 -0.34
CA ILE A 85 8.63 -1.23 -0.63
C ILE A 85 7.91 -2.56 -0.38
N GLY A 86 6.86 -2.56 0.46
CA GLY A 86 5.82 -3.58 0.50
C GLY A 86 4.60 -3.12 -0.31
N PHE A 87 3.88 -4.07 -0.90
CA PHE A 87 2.67 -3.75 -1.65
C PHE A 87 1.54 -4.74 -1.34
N VAL A 88 0.36 -4.19 -1.09
CA VAL A 88 -0.91 -4.90 -0.90
C VAL A 88 -1.86 -4.41 -1.99
N PHE A 89 -2.20 -5.27 -2.93
CA PHE A 89 -3.13 -4.96 -4.01
C PHE A 89 -4.57 -5.29 -3.60
N GLN A 90 -5.54 -4.70 -4.27
CA GLN A 90 -6.95 -5.02 -4.13
C GLN A 90 -7.22 -6.50 -4.44
N GLN A 91 -6.60 -7.03 -5.50
CA GLN A 91 -6.56 -8.46 -5.77
C GLN A 91 -5.43 -9.11 -4.98
N TYR A 92 -5.69 -10.27 -4.40
CA TYR A 92 -4.76 -10.91 -3.47
C TYR A 92 -3.42 -11.33 -4.09
N TYR A 93 -3.41 -11.72 -5.37
CA TYR A 93 -2.23 -12.23 -6.07
C TYR A 93 -1.43 -13.27 -5.25
N LEU A 94 -2.16 -14.13 -4.52
CA LEU A 94 -1.56 -15.28 -3.89
C LEU A 94 -1.30 -16.36 -4.94
N LEU A 95 -0.17 -17.03 -4.83
CA LEU A 95 0.15 -18.16 -5.70
C LEU A 95 -0.68 -19.35 -5.27
N SER A 96 -1.67 -19.72 -6.09
CA SER A 96 -2.66 -20.76 -5.79
C SER A 96 -2.05 -22.15 -5.57
N GLY A 97 -0.90 -22.44 -6.21
CA GLY A 97 -0.14 -23.67 -6.04
C GLY A 97 0.81 -23.68 -4.84
N MET A 98 0.80 -22.66 -3.99
CA MET A 98 1.63 -22.54 -2.81
C MET A 98 0.79 -22.42 -1.54
N THR A 99 1.28 -23.00 -0.45
CA THR A 99 0.66 -22.88 0.88
C THR A 99 0.78 -21.45 1.42
N VAL A 100 0.10 -21.14 2.52
CA VAL A 100 0.22 -19.88 3.27
C VAL A 100 1.69 -19.62 3.61
N GLU A 101 2.36 -20.62 4.21
CA GLU A 101 3.77 -20.52 4.58
C GLU A 101 4.64 -20.13 3.38
N LYS A 102 4.51 -20.84 2.26
CA LYS A 102 5.31 -20.61 1.05
C LYS A 102 5.01 -19.25 0.41
N ASN A 103 3.76 -18.80 0.39
CA ASN A 103 3.40 -17.47 -0.08
C ASN A 103 4.06 -16.36 0.75
N VAL A 104 4.09 -16.49 2.07
CA VAL A 104 4.73 -15.51 2.96
C VAL A 104 6.25 -15.58 2.86
N ARG A 105 6.81 -16.78 2.82
CA ARG A 105 8.24 -17.02 2.72
C ARG A 105 8.87 -16.32 1.52
N MET A 106 8.17 -16.22 0.38
CA MET A 106 8.65 -15.46 -0.78
C MET A 106 9.00 -14.00 -0.42
N GLY A 107 8.20 -13.37 0.45
CA GLY A 107 8.52 -12.02 0.95
C GLY A 107 9.69 -12.04 1.93
N ALA A 108 9.70 -13.01 2.84
CA ALA A 108 10.73 -13.16 3.87
C ALA A 108 12.12 -13.43 3.28
N ASP A 109 12.21 -14.27 2.26
CA ASP A 109 13.46 -14.62 1.58
C ASP A 109 14.15 -13.38 0.96
N LEU A 110 13.37 -12.38 0.50
CA LEU A 110 13.92 -11.13 -0.03
C LEU A 110 14.69 -10.30 1.02
N ALA A 111 14.38 -10.47 2.29
CA ALA A 111 15.03 -9.77 3.41
C ALA A 111 15.82 -10.72 4.32
N SER A 112 16.00 -11.98 3.93
CA SER A 112 16.61 -13.02 4.77
C SER A 112 15.96 -13.07 6.18
N ASN A 113 14.64 -12.89 6.24
CA ASN A 113 13.89 -12.82 7.49
C ASN A 113 13.51 -14.24 7.95
N SER A 114 14.12 -14.73 9.03
CA SER A 114 13.82 -16.04 9.65
C SER A 114 12.53 -16.03 10.48
N ASP A 115 12.07 -14.86 10.91
CA ASP A 115 11.02 -14.72 11.93
C ASP A 115 9.60 -14.68 11.32
N TYR A 116 9.47 -14.91 10.01
CA TYR A 116 8.20 -14.80 9.29
C TYR A 116 7.12 -15.78 9.78
N ILE A 117 7.51 -16.94 10.30
CA ILE A 117 6.58 -17.90 10.91
C ILE A 117 5.90 -17.32 12.15
N ASP A 118 6.65 -16.58 12.98
CA ASP A 118 6.08 -15.96 14.17
C ASP A 118 5.15 -14.81 13.81
N ILE A 119 5.45 -14.09 12.73
CA ILE A 119 4.52 -13.09 12.18
C ILE A 119 3.22 -13.77 11.72
N ILE A 120 3.30 -14.91 11.01
CA ILE A 120 2.10 -15.68 10.58
C ILE A 120 1.26 -16.12 11.78
N LYS A 121 1.90 -16.62 12.85
CA LYS A 121 1.21 -17.03 14.07
C LYS A 121 0.56 -15.87 14.80
N ALA A 122 1.29 -14.75 14.94
CA ALA A 122 0.80 -13.53 15.61
C ALA A 122 -0.47 -12.94 14.94
N VAL A 123 -0.69 -13.23 13.66
CA VAL A 123 -1.86 -12.76 12.90
C VAL A 123 -3.01 -13.78 12.86
N GLY A 124 -2.95 -14.84 13.69
CA GLY A 124 -3.98 -15.86 13.77
C GLY A 124 -4.02 -16.83 12.58
N LEU A 125 -2.91 -16.97 11.85
CA LEU A 125 -2.80 -17.89 10.72
C LEU A 125 -1.87 -19.08 11.00
N GLY A 126 -1.47 -19.30 12.26
CA GLY A 126 -0.55 -20.37 12.64
C GLY A 126 -1.04 -21.78 12.28
N GLU A 127 -2.35 -22.05 12.43
CA GLU A 127 -2.95 -23.33 12.06
C GLU A 127 -3.25 -23.46 10.55
N LYS A 128 -2.97 -22.39 9.78
CA LYS A 128 -3.25 -22.33 8.35
C LYS A 128 -1.99 -22.46 7.48
N LEU A 129 -0.81 -22.65 8.07
CA LEU A 129 0.49 -22.66 7.38
C LEU A 129 0.49 -23.55 6.13
N GLU A 130 -0.07 -24.75 6.24
CA GLU A 130 -0.14 -25.76 5.17
C GLU A 130 -1.38 -25.63 4.27
N LYS A 131 -2.27 -24.64 4.52
CA LYS A 131 -3.45 -24.41 3.69
C LYS A 131 -3.06 -23.67 2.40
N TYR A 132 -3.81 -23.97 1.34
CA TYR A 132 -3.72 -23.27 0.06
C TYR A 132 -4.69 -22.08 0.04
N PRO A 133 -4.48 -21.06 -0.80
CA PRO A 133 -5.36 -19.90 -0.90
C PRO A 133 -6.84 -20.25 -1.08
N SER A 134 -7.15 -21.28 -1.87
CA SER A 134 -8.54 -21.75 -2.09
C SER A 134 -9.24 -22.29 -0.83
N GLN A 135 -8.50 -22.56 0.24
CA GLN A 135 -9.00 -23.08 1.52
C GLN A 135 -9.18 -21.99 2.58
N LEU A 136 -8.96 -20.73 2.19
CA LEU A 136 -9.00 -19.55 3.07
C LEU A 136 -10.20 -18.67 2.75
N SER A 137 -10.77 -18.05 3.77
CA SER A 137 -11.71 -16.93 3.58
C SER A 137 -11.02 -15.72 2.96
N GLY A 138 -11.79 -14.78 2.38
CA GLY A 138 -11.24 -13.55 1.81
C GLY A 138 -10.39 -12.74 2.80
N GLY A 139 -10.84 -12.61 4.05
CA GLY A 139 -10.08 -11.92 5.09
C GLY A 139 -8.80 -12.65 5.50
N GLU A 140 -8.80 -14.01 5.50
CA GLU A 140 -7.58 -14.79 5.72
C GLU A 140 -6.61 -14.60 4.56
N GLN A 141 -7.08 -14.65 3.31
CA GLN A 141 -6.25 -14.38 2.13
C GLN A 141 -5.63 -12.99 2.20
N GLN A 142 -6.42 -11.97 2.56
CA GLN A 142 -5.92 -10.61 2.70
C GLN A 142 -4.86 -10.50 3.80
N ARG A 143 -5.05 -11.15 4.95
CA ARG A 143 -4.01 -11.21 5.99
C ARG A 143 -2.73 -11.90 5.49
N VAL A 144 -2.83 -12.97 4.71
CA VAL A 144 -1.64 -13.61 4.09
C VAL A 144 -0.90 -12.63 3.16
N VAL A 145 -1.63 -11.86 2.33
CA VAL A 145 -1.03 -10.83 1.44
C VAL A 145 -0.29 -9.77 2.25
N ILE A 146 -0.92 -9.27 3.31
CA ILE A 146 -0.31 -8.26 4.20
C ILE A 146 0.96 -8.82 4.84
N VAL A 147 0.88 -10.03 5.41
CA VAL A 147 2.04 -10.68 6.04
C VAL A 147 3.16 -10.92 5.03
N ARG A 148 2.86 -11.38 3.82
CA ARG A 148 3.84 -11.51 2.73
C ARG A 148 4.54 -10.18 2.43
N ALA A 149 3.78 -9.08 2.39
CA ALA A 149 4.33 -7.76 2.10
C ALA A 149 5.23 -7.23 3.22
N ILE A 150 4.89 -7.48 4.50
CA ILE A 150 5.67 -7.02 5.66
C ILE A 150 6.81 -7.97 6.05
N ALA A 151 6.74 -9.25 5.67
CA ALA A 151 7.79 -10.24 5.97
C ALA A 151 9.16 -9.84 5.38
N LYS A 152 9.17 -9.02 4.35
CA LYS A 152 10.40 -8.41 3.78
C LYS A 152 10.89 -7.17 4.54
N LYS A 153 10.26 -6.79 5.65
CA LYS A 153 10.60 -5.63 6.50
C LYS A 153 10.69 -4.31 5.71
N PRO A 154 9.64 -3.93 4.95
CA PRO A 154 9.66 -2.74 4.11
C PRO A 154 9.71 -1.46 4.96
N LYS A 155 10.28 -0.38 4.40
CA LYS A 155 10.19 0.96 5.01
C LYS A 155 8.83 1.61 4.75
N VAL A 156 8.21 1.26 3.62
CA VAL A 156 6.89 1.78 3.20
C VAL A 156 6.02 0.63 2.72
N LEU A 157 4.80 0.57 3.23
CA LEU A 157 3.75 -0.33 2.76
C LEU A 157 2.71 0.48 1.98
N PHE A 158 2.57 0.18 0.71
CA PHE A 158 1.48 0.68 -0.13
C PHE A 158 0.33 -0.30 -0.15
N ALA A 159 -0.91 0.19 -0.05
CA ALA A 159 -2.10 -0.63 -0.08
C ALA A 159 -3.16 0.00 -0.98
N ASP A 160 -3.49 -0.67 -2.08
CA ASP A 160 -4.52 -0.24 -3.02
C ASP A 160 -5.83 -0.96 -2.70
N GLU A 161 -6.83 -0.22 -2.20
CA GLU A 161 -8.15 -0.70 -1.78
C GLU A 161 -8.09 -1.99 -0.93
N PRO A 162 -7.33 -2.02 0.17
CA PRO A 162 -7.00 -3.27 0.88
C PRO A 162 -8.20 -3.99 1.50
N THR A 163 -9.35 -3.32 1.60
CA THR A 163 -10.59 -3.87 2.17
C THR A 163 -11.76 -3.88 1.17
N GLY A 164 -11.53 -3.42 -0.07
CA GLY A 164 -12.60 -3.20 -1.05
C GLY A 164 -13.36 -4.46 -1.52
N ALA A 165 -12.77 -5.65 -1.34
CA ALA A 165 -13.40 -6.93 -1.70
C ALA A 165 -13.99 -7.66 -0.48
N LEU A 166 -14.01 -7.04 0.71
CA LEU A 166 -14.41 -7.68 1.97
C LEU A 166 -15.74 -7.09 2.48
N ASP A 167 -16.50 -7.92 3.18
CA ASP A 167 -17.63 -7.45 3.97
C ASP A 167 -17.16 -6.52 5.11
N GLU A 168 -18.08 -5.72 5.67
CA GLU A 168 -17.76 -4.74 6.71
C GLU A 168 -17.00 -5.33 7.89
N SER A 169 -17.49 -6.44 8.46
CA SER A 169 -16.90 -7.05 9.66
C SER A 169 -15.46 -7.50 9.39
N THR A 170 -15.27 -8.20 8.29
CA THR A 170 -13.95 -8.70 7.86
C THR A 170 -13.02 -7.53 7.47
N GLY A 171 -13.55 -6.53 6.77
CA GLY A 171 -12.81 -5.34 6.37
C GLY A 171 -12.28 -4.55 7.57
N ARG A 172 -13.10 -4.36 8.61
CA ARG A 172 -12.68 -3.71 9.87
C ARG A 172 -11.56 -4.48 10.56
N GLN A 173 -11.65 -5.81 10.62
CA GLN A 173 -10.60 -6.65 11.22
C GLN A 173 -9.28 -6.53 10.45
N VAL A 174 -9.33 -6.56 9.11
CA VAL A 174 -8.14 -6.43 8.26
C VAL A 174 -7.53 -5.03 8.37
N LEU A 175 -8.35 -3.98 8.36
CA LEU A 175 -7.87 -2.60 8.55
C LEU A 175 -7.20 -2.42 9.91
N ASN A 176 -7.87 -2.86 10.99
CA ASN A 176 -7.33 -2.80 12.34
C ASN A 176 -5.99 -3.56 12.45
N PHE A 177 -5.90 -4.71 11.80
CA PHE A 177 -4.69 -5.50 11.72
C PHE A 177 -3.54 -4.74 11.04
N MET A 178 -3.79 -4.09 9.90
CA MET A 178 -2.78 -3.28 9.19
C MET A 178 -2.30 -2.10 10.05
N LEU A 179 -3.21 -1.39 10.70
CA LEU A 179 -2.89 -0.24 11.54
C LEU A 179 -2.08 -0.67 12.77
N LYS A 180 -2.44 -1.80 13.39
CA LYS A 180 -1.67 -2.37 14.50
C LYS A 180 -0.24 -2.71 14.09
N LEU A 181 -0.07 -3.41 12.97
CA LEU A 181 1.27 -3.73 12.45
C LEU A 181 2.08 -2.47 12.11
N GLN A 182 1.44 -1.46 11.53
CA GLN A 182 2.09 -0.18 11.26
C GLN A 182 2.59 0.49 12.54
N SER A 183 1.78 0.50 13.58
CA SER A 183 2.15 1.06 14.89
C SER A 183 3.28 0.28 15.57
N GLU A 184 3.27 -1.05 15.49
CA GLU A 184 4.26 -1.92 16.14
C GLU A 184 5.61 -1.95 15.39
N LEU A 185 5.57 -1.95 14.05
CA LEU A 185 6.75 -2.11 13.21
C LEU A 185 7.32 -0.78 12.68
N GLY A 186 6.57 0.32 12.78
CA GLY A 186 7.02 1.68 12.46
C GLY A 186 7.24 1.98 10.98
N PHE A 187 6.72 1.17 10.06
CA PHE A 187 6.78 1.48 8.63
C PHE A 187 5.81 2.61 8.27
N THR A 188 6.08 3.31 7.17
CA THR A 188 5.12 4.27 6.60
C THR A 188 4.02 3.50 5.88
N LEU A 189 2.74 3.80 6.18
CA LEU A 189 1.59 3.17 5.54
C LEU A 189 0.89 4.17 4.63
N ILE A 190 0.75 3.84 3.34
CA ILE A 190 0.02 4.65 2.37
C ILE A 190 -1.10 3.79 1.79
N MET A 191 -2.34 4.17 2.06
CA MET A 191 -3.53 3.47 1.57
C MET A 191 -4.25 4.32 0.53
N VAL A 192 -4.71 3.69 -0.53
CA VAL A 192 -5.68 4.26 -1.48
C VAL A 192 -7.06 3.70 -1.16
N THR A 193 -8.07 4.53 -1.09
CA THR A 193 -9.46 4.11 -0.93
C THR A 193 -10.44 5.16 -1.45
N HIS A 194 -11.66 4.74 -1.76
CA HIS A 194 -12.79 5.61 -2.02
C HIS A 194 -13.70 5.76 -0.77
N ASN A 195 -13.45 4.99 0.30
CA ASN A 195 -14.21 5.06 1.54
C ASN A 195 -13.66 6.18 2.45
N SER A 196 -14.44 7.26 2.59
CA SER A 196 -14.07 8.43 3.39
C SER A 196 -13.95 8.13 4.89
N ASN A 197 -14.59 7.07 5.38
CA ASN A 197 -14.50 6.72 6.79
C ASN A 197 -13.12 6.13 7.13
N ILE A 198 -12.51 5.36 6.22
CA ILE A 198 -11.16 4.84 6.39
C ILE A 198 -10.13 5.98 6.54
N ALA A 199 -10.35 7.13 5.89
CA ALA A 199 -9.47 8.28 6.02
C ALA A 199 -9.34 8.80 7.46
N GLN A 200 -10.34 8.55 8.33
CA GLN A 200 -10.29 8.93 9.75
C GLN A 200 -9.29 8.10 10.57
N THR A 201 -8.78 6.99 10.01
CA THR A 201 -7.80 6.11 10.67
C THR A 201 -6.35 6.45 10.33
N ALA A 202 -6.11 7.43 9.48
CA ALA A 202 -4.77 7.86 9.07
C ALA A 202 -4.41 9.23 9.65
N LYS A 203 -3.12 9.49 9.82
CA LYS A 203 -2.63 10.81 10.27
C LYS A 203 -2.82 11.85 9.18
N THR A 204 -2.50 11.52 7.95
CA THR A 204 -2.62 12.44 6.80
C THR A 204 -3.65 11.93 5.81
N VAL A 205 -4.53 12.83 5.38
CA VAL A 205 -5.54 12.58 4.35
C VAL A 205 -5.25 13.44 3.14
N ILE A 206 -5.01 12.79 2.00
CA ILE A 206 -4.75 13.40 0.71
C ILE A 206 -5.99 13.21 -0.15
N LYS A 207 -6.74 14.27 -0.39
CA LYS A 207 -7.95 14.20 -1.21
C LYS A 207 -7.60 14.51 -2.66
N MET A 208 -7.88 13.57 -3.55
CA MET A 208 -7.71 13.72 -4.99
C MET A 208 -9.05 13.94 -5.69
N ASN A 209 -9.05 14.88 -6.63
CA ASN A 209 -10.17 15.14 -7.52
C ASN A 209 -9.63 15.55 -8.92
N SER A 210 -10.16 14.93 -9.98
CA SER A 210 -9.82 15.28 -11.36
C SER A 210 -8.31 15.39 -11.59
N ASP A 211 -7.56 14.34 -11.22
CA ASP A 211 -6.14 14.16 -11.49
C ASP A 211 -5.21 15.14 -10.74
N ARG A 212 -5.75 15.83 -9.70
CA ARG A 212 -5.02 16.78 -8.84
C ARG A 212 -5.25 16.49 -7.37
N ILE A 213 -4.35 16.95 -6.51
CA ILE A 213 -4.61 17.05 -5.08
C ILE A 213 -5.51 18.26 -4.84
N GLU A 214 -6.70 17.99 -4.29
CA GLU A 214 -7.66 19.02 -3.86
C GLU A 214 -7.27 19.58 -2.50
N SER A 215 -6.88 18.72 -1.57
CA SER A 215 -6.44 19.11 -0.24
C SER A 215 -5.55 18.06 0.41
N VAL A 216 -4.69 18.50 1.31
CA VAL A 216 -3.93 17.66 2.24
C VAL A 216 -4.25 18.14 3.65
N THR A 217 -4.83 17.26 4.47
CA THR A 217 -5.23 17.57 5.85
C THR A 217 -4.60 16.58 6.82
N LYS A 218 -4.36 17.02 8.05
CA LYS A 218 -3.90 16.15 9.14
C LYS A 218 -5.01 15.96 10.14
N ASN A 219 -5.30 14.70 10.50
CA ASN A 219 -6.25 14.41 11.56
C ASN A 219 -5.62 14.71 12.92
N ASP A 220 -6.30 15.51 13.74
CA ASP A 220 -5.89 15.79 15.12
C ASP A 220 -6.10 14.57 16.02
N SER A 221 -7.17 13.78 15.75
CA SER A 221 -7.51 12.54 16.43
C SER A 221 -7.63 11.42 15.41
N ILE A 222 -6.84 10.37 15.57
CA ILE A 222 -6.86 9.17 14.71
C ILE A 222 -7.80 8.16 15.35
N LYS A 223 -8.81 7.72 14.60
CA LYS A 223 -9.76 6.70 15.05
C LYS A 223 -9.24 5.29 14.77
N THR A 224 -9.68 4.34 15.58
CA THR A 224 -9.48 2.91 15.29
C THR A 224 -10.43 2.44 14.18
N ALA A 225 -10.17 1.28 13.59
CA ALA A 225 -11.03 0.70 12.57
C ALA A 225 -12.46 0.36 13.07
N PHE A 226 -12.65 0.29 14.40
CA PHE A 226 -13.95 -0.01 15.02
C PHE A 226 -14.74 1.23 15.43
N GLU A 227 -14.12 2.42 15.41
CA GLU A 227 -14.75 3.70 15.74
C GLU A 227 -15.26 4.46 14.52
N ILE A 228 -14.91 4.02 13.32
CA ILE A 228 -15.36 4.64 12.07
C ILE A 228 -16.65 3.99 11.56
N GLY A 229 -17.44 4.70 10.73
CA GLY A 229 -18.47 4.10 9.88
C GLY A 229 -17.85 3.17 8.82
N TRP A 230 -18.69 2.45 8.07
CA TRP A 230 -18.19 1.60 6.98
C TRP A 230 -18.88 1.91 5.66
#